data_5e93f4c1bfbc9eee6b71a00985848246
#
_entry.id   5e93f4c1bfbc9eee6b71a00985848246
#
_cell.length_a   1.000
_cell.length_b   1.000
_cell.length_c   1.000
_cell.angle_alpha   90.00
_cell.angle_beta   90.00
_cell.angle_gamma   90.00
#
_symmetry.space_group_name_H-M   'P 1'
#
loop_
_entity.id
_entity.type
_entity.pdbx_description
1 polymer ?
#
loop_
_entity_poly.entity_id
_entity_poly.type
_entity_poly.pdbx_seq_one_letter_code
_entity_poly.pdbx_strand_id
1 'polypeptide(L)'
;MPAEATERRRWLLAGARRLGDAVRQAGTQTGVWSWAEVQTAGFWQRRITHDTLVHCLDAELAVGRPVSLAPDLAADSVSDLLDMFSILPRIDDFPALAELRGRGQTLHFHATDPGLGAAGEWLVRRLASGVEWEHRHGPADAALRGPALDLLLVLSRRAPLDGSRVHASGDTELLAHWLEHGRLAPA
;
A
#
# COMPACT_ATOMS: atom_id res chain seq x y z
N MET A 1 13.21 -15.22 19.34
CA MET A 1 13.98 -14.75 18.16
C MET A 1 15.47 -14.92 18.48
N PRO A 2 16.33 -15.46 17.57
CA PRO A 2 17.77 -15.63 17.82
C PRO A 2 18.48 -14.28 18.03
N ALA A 3 19.51 -14.27 18.84
CA ALA A 3 20.29 -13.07 19.14
C ALA A 3 21.28 -12.73 18.01
N GLU A 4 21.94 -13.74 17.47
CA GLU A 4 22.95 -13.60 16.43
C GLU A 4 22.35 -13.26 15.04
N ALA A 5 22.97 -12.34 14.30
CA ALA A 5 22.47 -11.86 12.99
C ALA A 5 22.29 -12.98 11.96
N THR A 6 23.29 -13.88 11.88
CA THR A 6 23.22 -15.03 10.96
C THR A 6 22.10 -16.00 11.31
N GLU A 7 21.87 -16.22 12.60
CA GLU A 7 20.79 -17.09 13.07
C GLU A 7 19.42 -16.43 12.85
N ARG A 8 19.29 -15.11 13.08
CA ARG A 8 18.07 -14.36 12.74
C ARG A 8 17.72 -14.48 11.27
N ARG A 9 18.71 -14.33 10.39
CA ARG A 9 18.49 -14.49 8.94
C ARG A 9 17.98 -15.89 8.61
N ARG A 10 18.60 -16.93 9.16
CA ARG A 10 18.14 -18.32 8.94
C ARG A 10 16.73 -18.53 9.47
N TRP A 11 16.42 -18.03 10.64
CA TRP A 11 15.12 -18.12 11.28
C TRP A 11 14.02 -17.42 10.46
N LEU A 12 14.28 -16.20 9.96
CA LEU A 12 13.36 -15.46 9.09
C LEU A 12 13.10 -16.21 7.78
N LEU A 13 14.15 -16.67 7.11
CA LEU A 13 14.01 -17.43 5.86
C LEU A 13 13.26 -18.75 6.07
N ALA A 14 13.50 -19.44 7.17
CA ALA A 14 12.77 -20.66 7.50
C ALA A 14 11.30 -20.36 7.81
N GLY A 15 11.00 -19.25 8.48
CA GLY A 15 9.64 -18.77 8.74
C GLY A 15 8.88 -18.45 7.46
N ALA A 16 9.48 -17.69 6.56
CA ALA A 16 8.89 -17.34 5.27
C ALA A 16 8.58 -18.58 4.41
N ARG A 17 9.52 -19.55 4.36
CA ARG A 17 9.29 -20.82 3.66
C ARG A 17 8.11 -21.58 4.25
N ARG A 18 8.07 -21.77 5.59
CA ARG A 18 6.97 -22.47 6.26
C ARG A 18 5.62 -21.82 6.02
N LEU A 19 5.55 -20.47 6.03
CA LEU A 19 4.32 -19.74 5.71
C LEU A 19 3.89 -20.02 4.27
N GLY A 20 4.81 -19.88 3.30
CA GLY A 20 4.51 -20.16 1.90
C GLY A 20 4.09 -21.61 1.65
N ASP A 21 4.72 -22.60 2.34
CA ASP A 21 4.33 -24.00 2.25
C ASP A 21 2.93 -24.22 2.84
N ALA A 22 2.62 -23.64 3.99
CA ALA A 22 1.30 -23.74 4.61
C ALA A 22 0.19 -23.19 3.72
N VAL A 23 0.40 -22.02 3.10
CA VAL A 23 -0.59 -21.43 2.18
C VAL A 23 -0.75 -22.29 0.93
N ARG A 24 0.36 -22.79 0.34
CA ARG A 24 0.29 -23.69 -0.81
C ARG A 24 -0.46 -24.98 -0.51
N GLN A 25 -0.24 -25.54 0.67
CA GLN A 25 -0.90 -26.78 1.12
C GLN A 25 -2.39 -26.56 1.40
N ALA A 26 -2.73 -25.46 2.06
CA ALA A 26 -4.12 -25.12 2.37
C ALA A 26 -4.91 -24.69 1.12
N GLY A 27 -4.27 -23.98 0.21
CA GLY A 27 -4.91 -23.30 -0.92
C GLY A 27 -5.36 -21.88 -0.56
N THR A 28 -5.24 -20.97 -1.53
CA THR A 28 -5.51 -19.53 -1.33
C THR A 28 -6.96 -19.24 -0.97
N GLN A 29 -7.91 -20.12 -1.33
CA GLN A 29 -9.35 -19.96 -1.06
C GLN A 29 -9.77 -20.55 0.29
N THR A 30 -8.87 -21.16 1.04
CA THR A 30 -9.19 -21.70 2.38
C THR A 30 -9.66 -20.58 3.29
N GLY A 31 -10.84 -20.77 3.89
CA GLY A 31 -11.43 -19.84 4.85
C GLY A 31 -10.56 -19.71 6.09
N VAL A 32 -10.11 -18.50 6.37
CA VAL A 32 -9.41 -18.14 7.61
C VAL A 32 -9.86 -16.75 8.03
N TRP A 33 -9.87 -16.50 9.33
CA TRP A 33 -10.23 -15.19 9.84
C TRP A 33 -9.32 -14.07 9.30
N SER A 34 -9.91 -12.93 8.97
CA SER A 34 -9.21 -11.68 8.72
C SER A 34 -10.06 -10.51 9.23
N TRP A 35 -9.47 -9.31 9.30
CA TRP A 35 -10.21 -8.08 9.60
C TRP A 35 -10.94 -7.50 8.37
N ALA A 36 -10.69 -8.04 7.18
CA ALA A 36 -11.34 -7.64 5.95
C ALA A 36 -12.60 -8.48 5.67
N GLU A 37 -13.38 -8.08 4.67
CA GLU A 37 -14.50 -8.89 4.17
C GLU A 37 -14.02 -10.21 3.54
N VAL A 38 -12.85 -10.17 2.88
CA VAL A 38 -12.21 -11.36 2.30
C VAL A 38 -11.50 -12.15 3.39
N GLN A 39 -12.12 -13.25 3.82
CA GLN A 39 -11.62 -14.13 4.89
C GLN A 39 -10.98 -15.39 4.33
N THR A 40 -9.86 -15.25 3.64
CA THR A 40 -9.13 -16.35 2.99
C THR A 40 -7.64 -16.35 3.28
N ALA A 41 -6.99 -17.49 3.13
CA ALA A 41 -5.53 -17.61 3.23
C ALA A 41 -4.81 -16.74 2.18
N GLY A 42 -5.41 -16.54 1.00
CA GLY A 42 -4.91 -15.65 -0.05
C GLY A 42 -4.83 -14.19 0.36
N PHE A 43 -5.82 -13.70 1.13
CA PHE A 43 -5.77 -12.37 1.73
C PHE A 43 -4.49 -12.18 2.57
N TRP A 44 -4.21 -13.11 3.48
CA TRP A 44 -3.03 -13.03 4.33
C TRP A 44 -1.73 -13.17 3.55
N GLN A 45 -1.71 -14.05 2.53
CA GLN A 45 -0.54 -14.18 1.66
C GLN A 45 -0.20 -12.84 0.99
N ARG A 46 -1.19 -12.18 0.37
CA ARG A 46 -1.02 -10.88 -0.28
C ARG A 46 -0.60 -9.81 0.74
N ARG A 47 -1.33 -9.67 1.83
CA ARG A 47 -1.07 -8.66 2.87
C ARG A 47 0.35 -8.78 3.46
N ILE A 48 0.79 -10.00 3.84
CA ILE A 48 2.13 -10.22 4.41
C ILE A 48 3.21 -10.00 3.36
N THR A 49 2.95 -10.31 2.09
CA THR A 49 3.89 -10.03 1.00
C THR A 49 4.15 -8.53 0.91
N HIS A 50 3.11 -7.70 0.81
CA HIS A 50 3.25 -6.25 0.70
C HIS A 50 3.82 -5.61 1.97
N ASP A 51 3.40 -6.08 3.14
CA ASP A 51 3.97 -5.64 4.42
C ASP A 51 5.48 -5.90 4.50
N THR A 52 5.90 -7.13 4.22
CA THR A 52 7.32 -7.50 4.21
C THR A 52 8.10 -6.69 3.17
N LEU A 53 7.53 -6.49 1.99
CA LEU A 53 8.14 -5.74 0.91
C LEU A 53 8.39 -4.28 1.29
N VAL A 54 7.39 -3.62 1.85
CA VAL A 54 7.51 -2.23 2.31
C VAL A 54 8.59 -2.10 3.39
N HIS A 55 8.68 -3.04 4.32
CA HIS A 55 9.76 -3.05 5.33
C HIS A 55 11.14 -3.41 4.76
N CYS A 56 11.21 -4.16 3.66
CA CYS A 56 12.47 -4.32 2.92
C CYS A 56 12.92 -2.99 2.28
N LEU A 57 11.98 -2.23 1.67
CA LEU A 57 12.27 -0.88 1.17
C LEU A 57 12.74 0.04 2.30
N ASP A 58 12.10 0.00 3.47
CA ASP A 58 12.53 0.76 4.66
C ASP A 58 13.99 0.45 5.04
N ALA A 59 14.37 -0.83 5.04
CA ALA A 59 15.71 -1.25 5.37
C ALA A 59 16.77 -0.80 4.33
N GLU A 60 16.42 -0.81 3.06
CA GLU A 60 17.28 -0.32 1.97
C GLU A 60 17.46 1.20 2.04
N LEU A 61 16.37 1.94 2.23
CA LEU A 61 16.39 3.39 2.40
C LEU A 61 17.23 3.81 3.61
N ALA A 62 17.10 3.10 4.73
CA ALA A 62 17.83 3.40 5.96
C ALA A 62 19.37 3.28 5.82
N VAL A 63 19.84 2.47 4.88
CA VAL A 63 21.28 2.31 4.58
C VAL A 63 21.72 3.02 3.30
N GLY A 64 20.86 3.88 2.75
CA GLY A 64 21.15 4.66 1.55
C GLY A 64 21.29 3.82 0.27
N ARG A 65 20.71 2.65 0.22
CA ARG A 65 20.69 1.83 -1.00
C ARG A 65 19.58 2.26 -1.94
N PRO A 66 19.81 2.21 -3.26
CA PRO A 66 18.74 2.42 -4.22
C PRO A 66 17.69 1.32 -4.08
N VAL A 67 16.43 1.74 -3.99
CA VAL A 67 15.28 0.81 -3.96
C VAL A 67 14.86 0.46 -5.39
N SER A 68 14.46 -0.78 -5.60
CA SER A 68 13.95 -1.27 -6.88
C SER A 68 12.86 -2.30 -6.63
N LEU A 69 11.79 -2.21 -7.43
CA LEU A 69 10.66 -3.13 -7.38
C LEU A 69 10.08 -3.28 -8.79
N ALA A 70 9.62 -4.48 -9.14
CA ALA A 70 8.92 -4.71 -10.39
C ALA A 70 7.64 -3.85 -10.42
N PRO A 71 7.32 -3.20 -11.56
CA PRO A 71 6.20 -2.26 -11.65
C PRO A 71 4.84 -2.85 -11.26
N ASP A 72 4.58 -4.09 -11.63
CA ASP A 72 3.36 -4.82 -11.29
C ASP A 72 3.24 -5.06 -9.78
N LEU A 73 4.34 -5.43 -9.13
CA LEU A 73 4.37 -5.62 -7.68
C LEU A 73 4.25 -4.28 -6.93
N ALA A 74 4.85 -3.20 -7.46
CA ALA A 74 4.68 -1.86 -6.90
C ALA A 74 3.23 -1.38 -7.03
N ALA A 75 2.59 -1.60 -8.19
CA ALA A 75 1.19 -1.26 -8.41
C ALA A 75 0.25 -2.06 -7.49
N ASP A 76 0.48 -3.37 -7.32
CA ASP A 76 -0.31 -4.17 -6.37
C ASP A 76 -0.08 -3.72 -4.91
N SER A 77 1.12 -3.22 -4.59
CA SER A 77 1.38 -2.63 -3.25
C SER A 77 0.64 -1.31 -3.02
N VAL A 78 0.45 -0.49 -4.07
CA VAL A 78 -0.43 0.71 -3.99
C VAL A 78 -1.87 0.28 -3.75
N SER A 79 -2.36 -0.75 -4.47
CA SER A 79 -3.70 -1.30 -4.28
C SER A 79 -3.91 -1.82 -2.86
N ASP A 80 -2.94 -2.57 -2.32
CA ASP A 80 -2.98 -3.09 -0.95
C ASP A 80 -2.98 -1.96 0.10
N LEU A 81 -2.22 -0.88 -0.13
CA LEU A 81 -2.23 0.31 0.73
C LEU A 81 -3.62 0.98 0.72
N LEU A 82 -4.26 1.12 -0.44
CA LEU A 82 -5.60 1.68 -0.57
C LEU A 82 -6.67 0.78 0.07
N ASP A 83 -6.52 -0.55 -0.02
CA ASP A 83 -7.34 -1.50 0.71
C ASP A 83 -7.26 -1.25 2.23
N MET A 84 -6.04 -1.04 2.75
CA MET A 84 -5.86 -0.73 4.17
C MET A 84 -6.51 0.60 4.55
N PHE A 85 -6.40 1.64 3.73
CA PHE A 85 -7.09 2.92 3.98
C PHE A 85 -8.62 2.82 3.95
N SER A 86 -9.16 1.83 3.24
CA SER A 86 -10.60 1.56 3.19
C SER A 86 -11.11 0.76 4.40
N ILE A 87 -10.26 -0.10 4.96
CA ILE A 87 -10.64 -1.06 6.02
C ILE A 87 -10.31 -0.51 7.42
N LEU A 88 -9.08 -0.03 7.62
CA LEU A 88 -8.55 0.31 8.95
C LEU A 88 -9.26 1.48 9.66
N PRO A 89 -9.83 2.50 8.98
CA PRO A 89 -10.63 3.53 9.66
C PRO A 89 -11.87 3.00 10.38
N ARG A 90 -12.22 1.74 10.15
CA ARG A 90 -13.30 1.03 10.87
C ARG A 90 -12.81 0.38 12.16
N ILE A 91 -11.49 0.39 12.39
CA ILE A 91 -10.81 -0.17 13.56
C ILE A 91 -10.28 1.01 14.38
N ASP A 92 -10.61 1.08 15.65
CA ASP A 92 -10.32 2.24 16.54
C ASP A 92 -8.82 2.55 16.72
N ASP A 93 -7.93 1.65 16.31
CA ASP A 93 -6.48 1.80 16.49
C ASP A 93 -5.80 2.76 15.49
N PHE A 94 -6.54 3.31 14.51
CA PHE A 94 -5.98 4.17 13.46
C PHE A 94 -6.73 5.51 13.31
N PRO A 95 -6.71 6.38 14.33
CA PRO A 95 -7.48 7.62 14.32
C PRO A 95 -7.07 8.58 13.19
N ALA A 96 -5.80 8.58 12.78
CA ALA A 96 -5.34 9.42 11.66
C ALA A 96 -6.03 9.08 10.33
N LEU A 97 -6.35 7.82 10.09
CA LEU A 97 -7.04 7.39 8.88
C LEU A 97 -8.52 7.83 8.84
N ALA A 98 -9.11 8.17 9.98
CA ALA A 98 -10.46 8.73 10.02
C ALA A 98 -10.54 10.11 9.32
N GLU A 99 -9.43 10.84 9.29
CA GLU A 99 -9.30 12.13 8.59
C GLU A 99 -9.32 11.97 7.06
N LEU A 100 -9.13 10.75 6.53
CA LEU A 100 -9.28 10.46 5.11
C LEU A 100 -10.75 10.44 4.66
N ARG A 101 -11.71 10.45 5.58
CA ARG A 101 -13.13 10.63 5.26
C ARG A 101 -13.36 11.99 4.61
N GLY A 102 -14.41 12.09 3.78
CA GLY A 102 -14.69 13.31 3.04
C GLY A 102 -16.16 13.45 2.67
N ARG A 103 -16.41 14.31 1.70
CA ARG A 103 -17.76 14.65 1.21
C ARG A 103 -17.92 14.38 -0.28
N GLY A 104 -17.19 13.40 -0.81
CA GLY A 104 -17.22 13.01 -2.21
C GLY A 104 -16.00 13.48 -3.01
N GLN A 105 -15.00 14.11 -2.38
CA GLN A 105 -13.78 14.50 -3.06
C GLN A 105 -13.07 13.27 -3.66
N THR A 106 -12.46 13.48 -4.82
CA THR A 106 -11.84 12.42 -5.61
C THR A 106 -10.34 12.65 -5.78
N LEU A 107 -9.56 11.56 -5.74
CA LEU A 107 -8.15 11.57 -6.11
C LEU A 107 -7.92 10.52 -7.19
N HIS A 108 -7.03 10.83 -8.13
CA HIS A 108 -6.61 9.89 -9.16
C HIS A 108 -5.11 9.64 -9.08
N PHE A 109 -4.72 8.39 -8.91
CA PHE A 109 -3.32 7.98 -8.95
C PHE A 109 -3.08 7.22 -10.24
N HIS A 110 -1.99 7.56 -10.95
CA HIS A 110 -1.68 7.01 -12.27
C HIS A 110 -0.22 6.60 -12.35
N ALA A 111 0.03 5.31 -12.45
CA ALA A 111 1.35 4.75 -12.71
C ALA A 111 1.71 4.88 -14.20
N THR A 112 2.92 5.37 -14.47
CA THR A 112 3.40 5.61 -15.85
C THR A 112 4.20 4.46 -16.44
N ASP A 113 4.36 3.37 -15.69
CA ASP A 113 5.11 2.21 -16.14
C ASP A 113 4.37 1.50 -17.27
N PRO A 114 5.09 1.10 -18.35
CA PRO A 114 4.44 0.42 -19.47
C PRO A 114 3.91 -0.97 -19.05
N GLY A 115 2.78 -1.34 -19.61
CA GLY A 115 2.21 -2.67 -19.44
C GLY A 115 1.27 -2.85 -18.26
N LEU A 116 1.14 -1.88 -17.37
CA LEU A 116 0.22 -1.97 -16.22
C LEU A 116 -1.27 -1.84 -16.63
N GLY A 117 -1.57 -1.06 -17.67
CA GLY A 117 -2.96 -0.83 -18.09
C GLY A 117 -3.82 -0.34 -16.92
N ALA A 118 -5.01 -0.91 -16.78
CA ALA A 118 -5.92 -0.53 -15.69
C ALA A 118 -5.35 -0.80 -14.29
N ALA A 119 -4.45 -1.76 -14.12
CA ALA A 119 -3.81 -2.04 -12.82
C ALA A 119 -2.91 -0.90 -12.33
N GLY A 120 -2.54 0.03 -13.20
CA GLY A 120 -1.79 1.24 -12.86
C GLY A 120 -2.65 2.48 -12.62
N GLU A 121 -3.96 2.34 -12.51
CA GLU A 121 -4.92 3.45 -12.38
C GLU A 121 -5.78 3.22 -11.13
N TRP A 122 -5.86 4.23 -10.28
CA TRP A 122 -6.68 4.18 -9.06
C TRP A 122 -7.49 5.47 -8.93
N LEU A 123 -8.81 5.35 -9.06
CA LEU A 123 -9.74 6.42 -8.73
C LEU A 123 -10.22 6.22 -7.29
N VAL A 124 -9.85 7.13 -6.43
CA VAL A 124 -10.15 7.12 -5.00
C VAL A 124 -11.25 8.13 -4.71
N ARG A 125 -12.22 7.76 -3.89
CA ARG A 125 -13.30 8.63 -3.43
C ARG A 125 -13.34 8.70 -1.92
N ARG A 126 -13.34 9.89 -1.39
CA ARG A 126 -13.46 10.18 0.04
C ARG A 126 -14.93 10.38 0.40
N LEU A 127 -15.50 9.45 1.13
CA LEU A 127 -16.89 9.50 1.58
C LEU A 127 -16.98 9.73 3.09
N ALA A 128 -18.16 10.12 3.58
CA ALA A 128 -18.39 10.22 5.03
C ALA A 128 -18.27 8.85 5.72
N SER A 129 -18.54 7.76 5.01
CA SER A 129 -18.39 6.38 5.49
C SER A 129 -16.95 5.87 5.49
N GLY A 130 -16.04 6.50 4.76
CA GLY A 130 -14.66 6.04 4.59
C GLY A 130 -14.11 6.33 3.20
N VAL A 131 -13.05 5.60 2.86
CA VAL A 131 -12.41 5.66 1.53
C VAL A 131 -12.91 4.48 0.70
N GLU A 132 -13.23 4.75 -0.56
CA GLU A 132 -13.49 3.76 -1.60
C GLU A 132 -12.53 3.99 -2.77
N TRP A 133 -12.16 2.95 -3.48
CA TRP A 133 -11.33 3.06 -4.66
C TRP A 133 -11.64 1.96 -5.69
N GLU A 134 -11.31 2.24 -6.94
CA GLU A 134 -11.44 1.29 -8.05
C GLU A 134 -10.32 1.48 -9.08
N HIS A 135 -10.00 0.43 -9.81
CA HIS A 135 -9.11 0.53 -10.98
C HIS A 135 -9.83 1.22 -12.12
N ARG A 136 -9.67 2.54 -12.21
CA ARG A 136 -10.34 3.34 -13.22
C ARG A 136 -9.54 4.58 -13.55
N HIS A 137 -9.45 4.90 -14.85
CA HIS A 137 -9.05 6.21 -15.32
C HIS A 137 -10.26 7.17 -15.30
N GLY A 138 -10.09 8.38 -14.81
CA GLY A 138 -11.17 9.36 -14.79
C GLY A 138 -10.76 10.72 -14.25
N PRO A 139 -11.60 11.73 -14.42
CA PRO A 139 -11.38 13.05 -13.82
C PRO A 139 -11.45 12.93 -12.30
N ALA A 140 -10.63 13.73 -11.62
CA ALA A 140 -10.59 13.83 -10.17
C ALA A 140 -10.26 15.26 -9.74
N ASP A 141 -10.59 15.61 -8.49
CA ASP A 141 -10.29 16.92 -7.93
C ASP A 141 -8.78 17.14 -7.82
N ALA A 142 -8.05 16.06 -7.53
CA ALA A 142 -6.59 16.07 -7.47
C ALA A 142 -5.99 14.77 -8.02
N ALA A 143 -4.75 14.82 -8.53
CA ALA A 143 -4.10 13.65 -9.07
C ALA A 143 -2.60 13.60 -8.77
N LEU A 144 -2.07 12.36 -8.67
CA LEU A 144 -0.64 12.03 -8.66
C LEU A 144 -0.31 11.13 -9.84
N ARG A 145 0.74 11.47 -10.57
CA ARG A 145 1.18 10.71 -11.75
C ARG A 145 2.69 10.50 -11.73
N GLY A 146 3.15 9.25 -11.83
CA GLY A 146 4.57 8.90 -11.83
C GLY A 146 4.79 7.38 -11.87
N PRO A 147 6.03 6.89 -11.80
CA PRO A 147 6.31 5.46 -11.72
C PRO A 147 5.62 4.83 -10.50
N ALA A 148 5.16 3.58 -10.63
CA ALA A 148 4.43 2.87 -9.58
C ALA A 148 5.20 2.80 -8.26
N LEU A 149 6.51 2.54 -8.30
CA LEU A 149 7.36 2.55 -7.11
C LEU A 149 7.41 3.93 -6.45
N ASP A 150 7.54 5.00 -7.22
CA ASP A 150 7.57 6.37 -6.67
C ASP A 150 6.21 6.75 -6.08
N LEU A 151 5.10 6.35 -6.72
CA LEU A 151 3.76 6.51 -6.15
C LEU A 151 3.63 5.76 -4.83
N LEU A 152 4.08 4.51 -4.75
CA LEU A 152 4.09 3.74 -3.51
C LEU A 152 4.88 4.44 -2.40
N LEU A 153 6.08 4.92 -2.70
CA LEU A 153 6.94 5.60 -1.72
C LEU A 153 6.33 6.91 -1.24
N VAL A 154 5.73 7.70 -2.13
CA VAL A 154 5.06 8.97 -1.78
C VAL A 154 3.79 8.70 -0.97
N LEU A 155 2.91 7.81 -1.43
CA LEU A 155 1.64 7.49 -0.77
C LEU A 155 1.84 6.83 0.60
N SER A 156 2.90 6.04 0.76
CA SER A 156 3.26 5.43 2.03
C SER A 156 4.20 6.30 2.90
N ARG A 157 4.46 7.55 2.49
CA ARG A 157 5.29 8.56 3.18
C ARG A 157 6.75 8.14 3.40
N ARG A 158 7.30 7.38 2.48
CA ARG A 158 8.71 6.96 2.46
C ARG A 158 9.59 7.85 1.60
N ALA A 159 8.97 8.65 0.75
CA ALA A 159 9.61 9.73 0.00
C ALA A 159 8.73 10.98 0.04
N PRO A 160 9.33 12.19 0.06
CA PRO A 160 8.56 13.42 -0.12
C PRO A 160 8.05 13.50 -1.55
N LEU A 161 6.95 14.22 -1.77
CA LEU A 161 6.45 14.51 -3.12
C LEU A 161 7.47 15.37 -3.89
N ASP A 162 8.00 16.39 -3.23
CA ASP A 162 9.03 17.26 -3.79
C ASP A 162 10.35 16.47 -3.99
N GLY A 163 10.90 16.55 -5.21
CA GLY A 163 12.11 15.81 -5.58
C GLY A 163 11.88 14.37 -6.01
N SER A 164 10.65 13.84 -5.93
CA SER A 164 10.28 12.56 -6.52
C SER A 164 9.99 12.69 -8.03
N ARG A 165 9.79 11.56 -8.71
CA ARG A 165 9.32 11.52 -10.11
C ARG A 165 7.78 11.54 -10.21
N VAL A 166 7.10 11.87 -9.12
CA VAL A 166 5.64 11.98 -9.07
C VAL A 166 5.23 13.43 -9.30
N HIS A 167 4.32 13.62 -10.22
CA HIS A 167 3.74 14.94 -10.56
C HIS A 167 2.34 15.05 -9.95
N ALA A 168 2.13 16.12 -9.20
CA ALA A 168 0.84 16.48 -8.64
C ALA A 168 0.10 17.45 -9.57
N SER A 169 -1.23 17.36 -9.61
CA SER A 169 -2.11 18.29 -10.30
C SER A 169 -3.47 18.40 -9.61
N GLY A 170 -4.20 19.49 -9.87
CA GLY A 170 -5.51 19.75 -9.27
C GLY A 170 -5.40 20.38 -7.88
N ASP A 171 -6.28 20.00 -6.96
CA ASP A 171 -6.36 20.53 -5.60
C ASP A 171 -5.17 20.08 -4.74
N THR A 172 -4.22 21.00 -4.54
CA THR A 172 -2.99 20.75 -3.78
C THR A 172 -3.24 20.63 -2.27
N GLU A 173 -4.28 21.28 -1.74
CA GLU A 173 -4.63 21.18 -0.33
C GLU A 173 -5.22 19.80 -0.03
N LEU A 174 -6.07 19.28 -0.91
CA LEU A 174 -6.61 17.94 -0.84
C LEU A 174 -5.50 16.88 -0.87
N LEU A 175 -4.50 17.04 -1.76
CA LEU A 175 -3.34 16.15 -1.81
C LEU A 175 -2.49 16.22 -0.54
N ALA A 176 -2.19 17.42 -0.06
CA ALA A 176 -1.43 17.61 1.17
C ALA A 176 -2.13 16.94 2.36
N HIS A 177 -3.43 17.15 2.51
CA HIS A 177 -4.25 16.51 3.53
C HIS A 177 -4.22 14.99 3.42
N TRP A 178 -4.38 14.44 2.20
CA TRP A 178 -4.29 12.99 1.96
C TRP A 178 -2.94 12.42 2.39
N LEU A 179 -1.84 13.05 1.96
CA LEU A 179 -0.50 12.60 2.28
C LEU A 179 -0.17 12.76 3.76
N GLU A 180 -0.73 13.76 4.45
CA GLU A 180 -0.52 13.95 5.89
C GLU A 180 -1.18 12.83 6.71
N HIS A 181 -2.41 12.46 6.38
CA HIS A 181 -3.22 11.53 7.16
C HIS A 181 -3.16 10.08 6.66
N GLY A 182 -2.76 9.85 5.40
CA GLY A 182 -2.58 8.53 4.79
C GLY A 182 -1.35 7.79 5.33
N ARG A 183 -1.38 7.37 6.59
CA ARG A 183 -0.27 6.63 7.22
C ARG A 183 -0.77 5.46 8.05
N LEU A 184 -0.07 4.34 7.94
CA LEU A 184 -0.35 3.10 8.69
C LEU A 184 0.44 3.00 10.01
N ALA A 185 1.20 4.04 10.38
CA ALA A 185 1.87 4.05 11.67
C ALA A 185 0.85 4.31 12.79
N PRO A 186 0.86 3.52 13.87
CA PRO A 186 0.09 3.87 15.07
C PRO A 186 0.57 5.22 15.61
N ALA A 187 -0.34 5.92 16.28
CA ALA A 187 -0.08 7.23 16.89
C ALA A 187 1.01 7.14 17.95
#